data_7035c4c627edbab0ca7265efc838b8e1
#
_entry.id   7035c4c627edbab0ca7265efc838b8e1
#
_cell.length_a   1.000
_cell.length_b   1.000
_cell.length_c   1.000
_cell.angle_alpha   90.00
_cell.angle_beta   90.00
_cell.angle_gamma   90.00
#
_symmetry.space_group_name_H-M   'P 1'
#
loop_
_entity.id
_entity.type
_entity.pdbx_description
1 polymer ?
#
loop_
_entity_poly.entity_id
_entity_poly.type
_entity_poly.pdbx_seq_one_letter_code
_entity_poly.pdbx_strand_id
1 'polypeptide(L)'
;MPSSRPFFRLTAFTKAAASALLAGVLVACSSGGGLYGAIDGDARPHSGVDRARNMPIQGIDVARYQENVDFRTAFQSGIHFVFMKATEGKDYVDPNFRANWVRAREAGMPRGAYHFMTWCSLASEQAAWFVANVPNDADALPPVLDLEWNHLSSCKTKPNRADALEKIRVMLEAMERHTGKLPIIYTDMTFHKDVLEGEYFPNAFWLRSTAAEPHQRYANRTWTFWQWTQTGVVRGVRGEVDRNAYYGDQNDWLAFLQTGCDPRSIAALAPSGRCQPAK
;
A
#
# COMPACT_ATOMS: atom_id res chain seq x y z
N MET A 1 -39.54 -74.46 35.35
CA MET A 1 -39.40 -74.84 36.78
C MET A 1 -38.14 -74.22 37.31
N PRO A 2 -38.04 -73.91 38.55
CA PRO A 2 -38.18 -72.55 39.05
C PRO A 2 -36.87 -72.05 39.76
N SER A 3 -37.03 -70.89 40.31
CA SER A 3 -36.47 -70.42 41.57
C SER A 3 -35.19 -69.56 41.39
N SER A 4 -34.97 -68.49 42.01
CA SER A 4 -35.63 -67.67 43.04
C SER A 4 -34.66 -66.49 43.30
N ARG A 5 -35.23 -65.36 43.61
CA ARG A 5 -34.54 -64.14 44.06
C ARG A 5 -33.86 -64.42 45.44
N PRO A 6 -32.97 -63.54 45.98
CA PRO A 6 -33.44 -62.24 46.42
C PRO A 6 -32.44 -61.05 46.36
N PHE A 7 -33.05 -59.90 46.54
CA PHE A 7 -32.66 -58.60 46.96
C PHE A 7 -31.46 -58.48 47.94
N PHE A 8 -30.62 -57.51 47.67
CA PHE A 8 -30.12 -56.65 48.75
C PHE A 8 -29.92 -55.19 48.27
N ARG A 9 -30.62 -54.30 48.92
CA ARG A 9 -30.43 -52.86 48.84
C ARG A 9 -29.18 -52.50 49.67
N LEU A 10 -28.37 -51.57 49.16
CA LEU A 10 -27.75 -50.58 50.06
C LEU A 10 -27.54 -49.26 49.32
N THR A 11 -27.94 -48.28 50.04
CA THR A 11 -28.06 -46.86 49.79
C THR A 11 -26.71 -46.12 49.71
N ALA A 12 -26.72 -45.09 48.86
CA ALA A 12 -26.24 -43.76 49.10
C ALA A 12 -24.72 -43.48 49.26
N PHE A 13 -24.19 -42.66 48.45
CA PHE A 13 -23.86 -41.28 48.78
C PHE A 13 -23.37 -40.53 47.55
N THR A 14 -24.14 -39.55 47.20
CA THR A 14 -23.83 -38.51 46.20
C THR A 14 -22.64 -37.69 46.68
N LYS A 15 -21.61 -37.58 45.84
CA LYS A 15 -20.73 -36.43 45.81
C LYS A 15 -20.70 -35.87 44.42
N ALA A 16 -21.43 -34.78 44.24
CA ALA A 16 -21.34 -33.94 43.05
C ALA A 16 -19.95 -33.29 43.03
N ALA A 17 -19.14 -33.70 42.09
CA ALA A 17 -17.94 -32.97 41.72
C ALA A 17 -18.33 -32.08 40.54
N ALA A 18 -18.46 -30.79 40.80
CA ALA A 18 -18.63 -29.77 39.78
C ALA A 18 -17.30 -29.63 39.00
N SER A 19 -17.25 -30.25 37.84
CA SER A 19 -16.18 -30.00 36.88
C SER A 19 -16.49 -28.68 36.18
N ALA A 20 -15.86 -27.63 36.61
CA ALA A 20 -15.80 -26.36 35.86
C ALA A 20 -15.02 -26.60 34.60
N LEU A 21 -15.73 -26.74 33.46
CA LEU A 21 -15.17 -26.63 32.14
C LEU A 21 -14.74 -25.18 31.92
N LEU A 22 -13.49 -24.86 32.16
CA LEU A 22 -12.87 -23.66 31.58
C LEU A 22 -12.83 -23.86 30.06
N ALA A 23 -13.82 -23.30 29.38
CA ALA A 23 -13.73 -23.06 27.95
C ALA A 23 -12.66 -21.99 27.75
N GLY A 24 -11.42 -22.42 27.52
CA GLY A 24 -10.37 -21.58 27.00
C GLY A 24 -10.78 -21.10 25.63
N VAL A 25 -11.27 -19.87 25.56
CA VAL A 25 -11.36 -19.15 24.28
C VAL A 25 -9.94 -18.91 23.83
N LEU A 26 -9.44 -19.80 22.97
CA LEU A 26 -8.28 -19.51 22.14
C LEU A 26 -8.71 -18.40 21.18
N VAL A 27 -8.50 -17.17 21.59
CA VAL A 27 -8.41 -16.04 20.67
C VAL A 27 -7.17 -16.34 19.83
N ALA A 28 -7.39 -16.97 18.68
CA ALA A 28 -6.40 -17.00 17.64
C ALA A 28 -6.20 -15.55 17.21
N CYS A 29 -5.18 -14.90 17.77
CA CYS A 29 -4.61 -13.72 17.17
C CYS A 29 -4.08 -14.15 15.80
N SER A 30 -4.91 -14.03 14.77
CA SER A 30 -4.43 -13.98 13.42
C SER A 30 -3.66 -12.66 13.29
N SER A 31 -2.40 -12.68 13.68
CA SER A 31 -1.44 -11.66 13.29
C SER A 31 -1.25 -11.79 11.79
N GLY A 32 -2.21 -11.25 11.03
CA GLY A 32 -2.02 -10.90 9.63
C GLY A 32 -1.02 -9.75 9.58
N GLY A 33 0.23 -10.03 9.94
CA GLY A 33 1.32 -9.10 9.71
C GLY A 33 1.44 -8.95 8.21
N GLY A 34 1.09 -7.78 7.67
CA GLY A 34 1.48 -7.41 6.33
C GLY A 34 2.97 -7.66 6.19
N LEU A 35 3.39 -8.19 5.04
CA LEU A 35 4.78 -8.59 4.75
C LEU A 35 5.80 -7.46 4.89
N TYR A 36 5.34 -6.24 5.02
CA TYR A 36 6.12 -5.05 5.36
C TYR A 36 5.90 -4.78 6.84
N GLY A 37 6.75 -5.37 7.66
CA GLY A 37 6.66 -5.29 9.11
C GLY A 37 6.37 -3.87 9.56
N ALA A 38 5.45 -3.74 10.48
CA ALA A 38 5.14 -2.48 11.14
C ALA A 38 6.41 -1.94 11.82
N ILE A 39 7.25 -1.24 11.05
CA ILE A 39 8.43 -0.55 11.59
C ILE A 39 7.99 0.46 12.64
N ASP A 40 6.75 0.90 12.57
CA ASP A 40 6.15 1.92 13.43
C ASP A 40 5.20 1.37 14.50
N GLY A 41 5.02 0.06 14.59
CA GLY A 41 4.14 -0.55 15.59
C GLY A 41 2.63 -0.39 15.34
N ASP A 42 2.22 0.13 14.20
CA ASP A 42 0.84 0.49 13.89
C ASP A 42 0.09 -0.63 13.20
N ALA A 43 -0.40 -1.59 13.95
CA ALA A 43 -1.31 -2.61 13.44
C ALA A 43 -2.75 -2.11 13.20
N ARG A 44 -3.09 -0.89 13.64
CA ARG A 44 -4.43 -0.27 13.51
C ARG A 44 -4.31 1.24 13.35
N PRO A 45 -5.35 1.92 12.78
CA PRO A 45 -5.34 3.37 12.66
C PRO A 45 -5.08 4.05 14.00
N HIS A 46 -4.08 4.91 14.04
CA HIS A 46 -3.68 5.69 15.20
C HIS A 46 -4.42 7.03 15.22
N SER A 47 -4.68 7.62 16.39
CA SER A 47 -5.33 8.94 16.49
C SER A 47 -4.58 10.06 15.77
N GLY A 48 -3.26 9.94 15.65
CA GLY A 48 -2.42 10.89 14.89
C GLY A 48 -2.69 10.94 13.38
N VAL A 49 -3.52 10.01 12.85
CA VAL A 49 -3.92 9.97 11.42
C VAL A 49 -5.38 10.37 11.20
N ASP A 50 -6.08 10.87 12.21
CA ASP A 50 -7.51 11.19 12.12
C ASP A 50 -7.81 12.21 11.01
N ARG A 51 -6.89 13.13 10.73
CA ARG A 51 -7.02 14.06 9.61
C ARG A 51 -7.11 13.33 8.26
N ALA A 52 -6.25 12.31 8.03
CA ALA A 52 -6.26 11.55 6.78
C ALA A 52 -7.62 10.88 6.52
N ARG A 53 -8.25 10.34 7.57
CA ARG A 53 -9.56 9.69 7.49
C ARG A 53 -10.67 10.62 7.00
N ASN A 54 -10.54 11.92 7.25
CA ASN A 54 -11.50 12.95 6.91
C ASN A 54 -11.16 13.70 5.62
N MET A 55 -10.06 13.36 4.94
CA MET A 55 -9.74 13.98 3.64
C MET A 55 -10.70 13.49 2.56
N PRO A 56 -11.12 14.38 1.63
CA PRO A 56 -12.23 14.09 0.72
C PRO A 56 -11.92 13.00 -0.30
N ILE A 57 -10.65 12.83 -0.68
CA ILE A 57 -10.22 11.89 -1.72
C ILE A 57 -9.48 10.75 -1.07
N GLN A 58 -10.15 9.61 -0.96
CA GLN A 58 -9.63 8.39 -0.34
C GLN A 58 -9.21 7.37 -1.39
N GLY A 59 -8.15 6.64 -1.13
CA GLY A 59 -7.65 5.56 -1.98
C GLY A 59 -7.25 4.33 -1.20
N ILE A 60 -6.84 3.33 -1.95
CA ILE A 60 -6.23 2.10 -1.44
C ILE A 60 -4.99 1.76 -2.26
N ASP A 61 -4.11 0.94 -1.69
CA ASP A 61 -3.14 0.23 -2.49
C ASP A 61 -3.25 -1.27 -2.24
N VAL A 62 -3.05 -2.05 -3.31
CA VAL A 62 -3.29 -3.48 -3.32
C VAL A 62 -2.17 -4.24 -3.99
N ALA A 63 -1.96 -5.46 -3.52
CA ALA A 63 -1.06 -6.44 -4.09
C ALA A 63 -1.76 -7.81 -4.10
N ARG A 64 -1.01 -8.87 -4.33
CA ARG A 64 -1.51 -10.25 -4.36
C ARG A 64 -2.36 -10.65 -3.15
N TYR A 65 -2.18 -9.98 -2.02
CA TYR A 65 -2.85 -10.33 -0.75
C TYR A 65 -4.35 -10.03 -0.73
N GLN A 66 -4.78 -8.99 -1.46
CA GLN A 66 -6.19 -8.60 -1.59
C GLN A 66 -6.92 -9.42 -2.67
N GLU A 67 -6.17 -10.27 -3.39
CA GLU A 67 -6.71 -11.15 -4.44
C GLU A 67 -7.58 -10.41 -5.49
N ASN A 68 -8.82 -10.85 -5.64
CA ASN A 68 -9.80 -10.27 -6.55
C ASN A 68 -10.57 -9.15 -5.87
N VAL A 69 -10.27 -7.91 -6.23
CA VAL A 69 -10.96 -6.72 -5.69
C VAL A 69 -12.20 -6.42 -6.53
N ASP A 70 -13.33 -6.17 -5.86
CA ASP A 70 -14.53 -5.57 -6.47
C ASP A 70 -14.40 -4.03 -6.44
N PHE A 71 -13.76 -3.49 -7.45
CA PHE A 71 -13.53 -2.05 -7.55
C PHE A 71 -14.81 -1.24 -7.72
N ARG A 72 -15.88 -1.80 -8.26
CA ARG A 72 -17.17 -1.12 -8.34
C ARG A 72 -17.77 -0.88 -6.96
N THR A 73 -17.77 -1.92 -6.13
CA THR A 73 -18.22 -1.80 -4.72
C THR A 73 -17.29 -0.89 -3.93
N ALA A 74 -15.97 -0.97 -4.12
CA ALA A 74 -15.03 -0.08 -3.47
C ALA A 74 -15.25 1.39 -3.85
N PHE A 75 -15.43 1.69 -5.13
CA PHE A 75 -15.73 3.03 -5.62
C PHE A 75 -17.03 3.60 -5.02
N GLN A 76 -18.10 2.80 -5.01
CA GLN A 76 -19.39 3.19 -4.40
C GLN A 76 -19.29 3.41 -2.89
N SER A 77 -18.26 2.85 -2.22
CA SER A 77 -18.03 3.03 -0.79
C SER A 77 -17.11 4.22 -0.45
N GLY A 78 -16.75 5.04 -1.45
CA GLY A 78 -15.96 6.26 -1.26
C GLY A 78 -14.46 6.10 -1.51
N ILE A 79 -14.04 5.04 -2.22
CA ILE A 79 -12.66 4.90 -2.71
C ILE A 79 -12.57 5.54 -4.09
N HIS A 80 -11.69 6.53 -4.24
CA HIS A 80 -11.57 7.34 -5.45
C HIS A 80 -10.39 6.92 -6.34
N PHE A 81 -9.43 6.16 -5.82
CA PHE A 81 -8.28 5.69 -6.60
C PHE A 81 -7.65 4.43 -5.99
N VAL A 82 -6.87 3.73 -6.81
CA VAL A 82 -6.11 2.57 -6.38
C VAL A 82 -4.70 2.60 -6.98
N PHE A 83 -3.69 2.28 -6.17
CA PHE A 83 -2.38 1.88 -6.64
C PHE A 83 -2.22 0.37 -6.53
N MET A 84 -1.67 -0.27 -7.57
CA MET A 84 -1.56 -1.72 -7.66
C MET A 84 -0.11 -2.14 -7.82
N LYS A 85 0.34 -3.11 -7.02
CA LYS A 85 1.63 -3.75 -7.28
C LYS A 85 1.62 -4.35 -8.67
N ALA A 86 2.54 -3.91 -9.50
CA ALA A 86 2.71 -4.47 -10.83
C ALA A 86 3.94 -5.38 -10.89
N THR A 87 5.08 -4.83 -10.51
CA THR A 87 6.37 -5.52 -10.60
C THR A 87 7.22 -5.30 -9.36
N GLU A 88 8.15 -6.20 -9.12
CA GLU A 88 9.17 -6.09 -8.09
C GLU A 88 10.51 -6.61 -8.65
N GLY A 89 11.59 -5.86 -8.42
CA GLY A 89 12.89 -6.25 -8.91
C GLY A 89 12.90 -6.45 -10.43
N LYS A 90 13.69 -7.40 -10.90
CA LYS A 90 13.90 -7.62 -12.33
C LYS A 90 13.09 -8.77 -12.95
N ASP A 91 12.32 -9.51 -12.13
CA ASP A 91 11.74 -10.79 -12.56
C ASP A 91 10.39 -11.16 -11.90
N TYR A 92 9.87 -10.34 -10.98
CA TYR A 92 8.57 -10.60 -10.36
C TYR A 92 7.48 -9.72 -10.95
N VAL A 93 6.33 -10.32 -11.27
CA VAL A 93 5.07 -9.67 -11.60
C VAL A 93 4.02 -10.10 -10.59
N ASP A 94 3.27 -9.16 -10.05
CA ASP A 94 2.15 -9.50 -9.16
C ASP A 94 1.09 -10.31 -9.91
N PRO A 95 0.72 -11.51 -9.43
CA PRO A 95 -0.17 -12.41 -10.17
C PRO A 95 -1.57 -11.85 -10.41
N ASN A 96 -2.01 -10.90 -9.59
CA ASN A 96 -3.34 -10.30 -9.70
C ASN A 96 -3.32 -8.96 -10.46
N PHE A 97 -2.15 -8.42 -10.79
CA PHE A 97 -2.01 -7.11 -11.39
C PHE A 97 -2.86 -6.94 -12.66
N ARG A 98 -2.66 -7.81 -13.65
CA ARG A 98 -3.35 -7.69 -14.94
C ARG A 98 -4.86 -7.76 -14.81
N ALA A 99 -5.35 -8.69 -13.99
CA ALA A 99 -6.78 -8.86 -13.78
C ALA A 99 -7.39 -7.67 -13.03
N ASN A 100 -6.73 -7.21 -11.96
CA ASN A 100 -7.17 -6.04 -11.20
C ASN A 100 -7.08 -4.75 -12.02
N TRP A 101 -6.06 -4.60 -12.86
CA TRP A 101 -5.92 -3.46 -13.76
C TRP A 101 -7.12 -3.27 -14.69
N VAL A 102 -7.55 -4.38 -15.32
CA VAL A 102 -8.73 -4.38 -16.20
C VAL A 102 -10.01 -4.09 -15.41
N ARG A 103 -10.22 -4.77 -14.27
CA ARG A 103 -11.41 -4.58 -13.43
C ARG A 103 -11.55 -3.15 -12.90
N ALA A 104 -10.44 -2.53 -12.47
CA ALA A 104 -10.46 -1.14 -12.01
C ALA A 104 -10.87 -0.20 -13.14
N ARG A 105 -10.34 -0.40 -14.34
CA ARG A 105 -10.75 0.36 -15.53
C ARG A 105 -12.23 0.21 -15.84
N GLU A 106 -12.74 -1.02 -15.86
CA GLU A 106 -14.16 -1.32 -16.10
C GLU A 106 -15.09 -0.72 -15.04
N ALA A 107 -14.60 -0.59 -13.81
CA ALA A 107 -15.32 0.07 -12.72
C ALA A 107 -15.23 1.62 -12.78
N GLY A 108 -14.46 2.20 -13.69
CA GLY A 108 -14.18 3.63 -13.74
C GLY A 108 -13.29 4.14 -12.61
N MET A 109 -12.56 3.25 -11.93
CA MET A 109 -11.66 3.57 -10.83
C MET A 109 -10.33 4.10 -11.38
N PRO A 110 -9.92 5.36 -11.07
CA PRO A 110 -8.57 5.83 -11.32
C PRO A 110 -7.54 4.89 -10.72
N ARG A 111 -6.58 4.44 -11.54
CA ARG A 111 -5.63 3.38 -11.19
C ARG A 111 -4.22 3.72 -11.57
N GLY A 112 -3.26 3.37 -10.73
CA GLY A 112 -1.83 3.48 -10.99
C GLY A 112 -1.10 2.17 -10.68
N ALA A 113 0.01 1.94 -11.36
CA ALA A 113 0.87 0.79 -11.16
C ALA A 113 2.10 1.17 -10.33
N TYR A 114 2.48 0.36 -9.35
CA TYR A 114 3.73 0.57 -8.65
C TYR A 114 4.76 -0.54 -8.90
N HIS A 115 6.01 -0.13 -8.96
CA HIS A 115 7.19 -0.99 -9.00
C HIS A 115 7.90 -0.95 -7.65
N PHE A 116 8.03 -2.11 -7.01
CA PHE A 116 8.81 -2.25 -5.79
C PHE A 116 10.29 -2.41 -6.13
N MET A 117 11.10 -1.43 -5.73
CA MET A 117 12.53 -1.39 -6.03
C MET A 117 13.30 -2.41 -5.21
N THR A 118 14.18 -3.20 -5.84
CA THR A 118 15.15 -4.06 -5.16
C THR A 118 16.56 -3.53 -5.33
N TRP A 119 17.40 -3.68 -4.30
CA TRP A 119 18.70 -3.01 -4.26
C TRP A 119 19.86 -3.86 -4.77
N CYS A 120 19.68 -5.19 -4.94
CA CYS A 120 20.69 -6.11 -5.45
C CYS A 120 20.73 -6.22 -6.98
N SER A 121 19.65 -5.81 -7.68
CA SER A 121 19.57 -5.86 -9.13
C SER A 121 20.01 -4.53 -9.76
N LEU A 122 20.40 -4.56 -11.02
CA LEU A 122 20.65 -3.34 -11.78
C LEU A 122 19.34 -2.58 -11.99
N ALA A 123 19.38 -1.25 -11.90
CA ALA A 123 18.21 -0.41 -12.15
C ALA A 123 17.73 -0.52 -13.60
N SER A 124 18.64 -0.69 -14.56
CA SER A 124 18.30 -0.90 -15.97
C SER A 124 17.53 -2.19 -16.22
N GLU A 125 17.84 -3.28 -15.50
CA GLU A 125 17.09 -4.54 -15.59
C GLU A 125 15.68 -4.38 -15.03
N GLN A 126 15.54 -3.71 -13.88
CA GLN A 126 14.25 -3.41 -13.28
C GLN A 126 13.40 -2.48 -14.15
N ALA A 127 14.03 -1.47 -14.73
CA ALA A 127 13.38 -0.56 -15.69
C ALA A 127 12.85 -1.30 -16.91
N ALA A 128 13.64 -2.19 -17.49
CA ALA A 128 13.22 -3.02 -18.62
C ALA A 128 12.05 -3.93 -18.23
N TRP A 129 12.10 -4.50 -17.02
CA TRP A 129 11.03 -5.36 -16.49
C TRP A 129 9.72 -4.60 -16.27
N PHE A 130 9.79 -3.39 -15.70
CA PHE A 130 8.64 -2.51 -15.56
C PHE A 130 8.01 -2.19 -16.92
N VAL A 131 8.80 -1.72 -17.87
CA VAL A 131 8.36 -1.35 -19.23
C VAL A 131 7.69 -2.53 -19.96
N ALA A 132 8.20 -3.75 -19.77
CA ALA A 132 7.65 -4.94 -20.41
C ALA A 132 6.31 -5.39 -19.82
N ASN A 133 6.00 -5.04 -18.58
CA ASN A 133 4.87 -5.60 -17.84
C ASN A 133 3.77 -4.59 -17.48
N VAL A 134 4.05 -3.30 -17.49
CA VAL A 134 3.09 -2.25 -17.12
C VAL A 134 2.51 -1.60 -18.39
N PRO A 135 1.18 -1.57 -18.55
CA PRO A 135 0.55 -0.91 -19.71
C PRO A 135 0.84 0.60 -19.73
N ASN A 136 1.00 1.15 -20.93
CA ASN A 136 1.04 2.59 -21.14
C ASN A 136 -0.38 3.09 -21.47
N ASP A 137 -1.24 3.15 -20.45
CA ASP A 137 -2.62 3.62 -20.60
C ASP A 137 -2.69 5.13 -20.33
N ALA A 138 -3.23 5.89 -21.27
CA ALA A 138 -3.33 7.35 -21.15
C ALA A 138 -4.23 7.78 -19.97
N ASP A 139 -5.22 6.98 -19.63
CA ASP A 139 -6.16 7.19 -18.51
C ASP A 139 -5.67 6.68 -17.15
N ALA A 140 -4.48 6.09 -17.09
CA ALA A 140 -3.89 5.67 -15.82
C ALA A 140 -3.32 6.87 -15.04
N LEU A 141 -3.24 6.74 -13.71
CA LEU A 141 -2.45 7.63 -12.86
C LEU A 141 -0.95 7.51 -13.21
N PRO A 142 -0.11 8.50 -12.85
CA PRO A 142 1.33 8.34 -12.97
C PRO A 142 1.81 7.06 -12.31
N PRO A 143 2.83 6.39 -12.87
CA PRO A 143 3.41 5.21 -12.25
C PRO A 143 4.09 5.57 -10.94
N VAL A 144 4.21 4.60 -10.05
CA VAL A 144 4.83 4.79 -8.74
C VAL A 144 6.12 3.98 -8.63
N LEU A 145 7.19 4.62 -8.21
CA LEU A 145 8.42 3.97 -7.78
C LEU A 145 8.41 3.84 -6.26
N ASP A 146 8.34 2.62 -5.78
CA ASP A 146 8.28 2.26 -4.37
C ASP A 146 9.69 2.05 -3.81
N LEU A 147 10.09 2.95 -2.93
CA LEU A 147 11.43 3.09 -2.38
C LEU A 147 11.43 2.83 -0.87
N GLU A 148 11.79 1.63 -0.49
CA GLU A 148 11.97 1.22 0.90
C GLU A 148 13.07 0.16 1.06
N TRP A 149 13.53 -0.03 2.30
CA TRP A 149 14.44 -1.11 2.62
C TRP A 149 13.65 -2.40 2.86
N ASN A 150 13.70 -3.36 1.92
CA ASN A 150 13.02 -4.63 2.09
C ASN A 150 13.80 -5.56 3.04
N HIS A 151 13.43 -5.54 4.32
CA HIS A 151 14.05 -6.39 5.35
C HIS A 151 13.76 -7.89 5.17
N LEU A 152 12.70 -8.23 4.45
CA LEU A 152 12.29 -9.62 4.20
C LEU A 152 12.92 -10.19 2.92
N SER A 153 13.47 -9.34 2.06
CA SER A 153 14.15 -9.77 0.85
C SER A 153 15.39 -10.61 1.17
N SER A 154 15.70 -11.55 0.29
CA SER A 154 17.01 -12.21 0.25
C SER A 154 18.15 -11.23 -0.05
N CYS A 155 17.85 -10.12 -0.69
CA CYS A 155 18.76 -9.01 -0.91
C CYS A 155 19.02 -8.24 0.39
N LYS A 156 20.19 -8.46 0.99
CA LYS A 156 20.61 -7.76 2.21
C LYS A 156 21.51 -6.55 1.94
N THR A 157 21.86 -6.31 0.69
CA THR A 157 22.73 -5.19 0.31
C THR A 157 21.96 -3.87 0.42
N LYS A 158 22.51 -2.96 1.19
CA LYS A 158 22.12 -1.55 1.15
C LYS A 158 23.22 -0.80 0.38
N PRO A 159 22.95 -0.28 -0.82
CA PRO A 159 23.92 0.59 -1.51
C PRO A 159 24.17 1.83 -0.68
N ASN A 160 25.30 2.49 -0.91
CA ASN A 160 25.51 3.81 -0.37
C ASN A 160 24.49 4.79 -0.98
N ARG A 161 24.35 5.97 -0.36
CA ARG A 161 23.36 6.96 -0.77
C ARG A 161 23.50 7.39 -2.23
N ALA A 162 24.72 7.62 -2.71
CA ALA A 162 24.95 8.05 -4.09
C ALA A 162 24.53 6.99 -5.11
N ASP A 163 24.87 5.74 -4.86
CA ASP A 163 24.47 4.61 -5.71
C ASP A 163 22.95 4.40 -5.68
N ALA A 164 22.31 4.58 -4.52
CA ALA A 164 20.86 4.50 -4.40
C ALA A 164 20.17 5.59 -5.23
N LEU A 165 20.64 6.83 -5.13
CA LEU A 165 20.12 7.98 -5.90
C LEU A 165 20.29 7.79 -7.41
N GLU A 166 21.43 7.26 -7.84
CA GLU A 166 21.64 6.95 -9.26
C GLU A 166 20.68 5.87 -9.77
N LYS A 167 20.48 4.80 -9.00
CA LYS A 167 19.50 3.77 -9.35
C LYS A 167 18.07 4.33 -9.42
N ILE A 168 17.69 5.20 -8.49
CA ILE A 168 16.38 5.88 -8.48
C ILE A 168 16.22 6.71 -9.75
N ARG A 169 17.23 7.51 -10.12
CA ARG A 169 17.20 8.35 -11.33
C ARG A 169 16.96 7.51 -12.59
N VAL A 170 17.69 6.41 -12.74
CA VAL A 170 17.53 5.49 -13.89
C VAL A 170 16.11 4.96 -13.98
N MET A 171 15.52 4.56 -12.86
CA MET A 171 14.15 4.05 -12.81
C MET A 171 13.13 5.14 -13.16
N LEU A 172 13.20 6.30 -12.50
CA LEU A 172 12.28 7.42 -12.73
C LEU A 172 12.27 7.85 -14.21
N GLU A 173 13.45 8.01 -14.81
CA GLU A 173 13.57 8.36 -16.22
C GLU A 173 12.97 7.30 -17.16
N ALA A 174 13.17 6.03 -16.86
CA ALA A 174 12.60 4.95 -17.66
C ALA A 174 11.07 4.89 -17.56
N MET A 175 10.54 5.04 -16.35
CA MET A 175 9.09 5.06 -16.09
C MET A 175 8.43 6.26 -16.77
N GLU A 176 9.06 7.46 -16.69
CA GLU A 176 8.57 8.67 -17.37
C GLU A 176 8.60 8.51 -18.88
N ARG A 177 9.70 8.02 -19.46
CA ARG A 177 9.78 7.77 -20.92
C ARG A 177 8.72 6.78 -21.39
N HIS A 178 8.43 5.75 -20.60
CA HIS A 178 7.43 4.73 -20.94
C HIS A 178 6.01 5.28 -20.91
N THR A 179 5.64 6.00 -19.86
CA THR A 179 4.25 6.43 -19.63
C THR A 179 3.96 7.87 -20.10
N GLY A 180 4.99 8.67 -20.36
CA GLY A 180 4.86 10.10 -20.62
C GLY A 180 4.46 10.93 -19.38
N LYS A 181 4.39 10.33 -18.21
CA LYS A 181 3.97 10.95 -16.94
C LYS A 181 5.11 10.94 -15.94
N LEU A 182 5.27 12.03 -15.20
CA LEU A 182 6.27 12.13 -14.13
C LEU A 182 5.91 11.13 -13.02
N PRO A 183 6.77 10.14 -12.71
CA PRO A 183 6.44 9.12 -11.70
C PRO A 183 6.22 9.71 -10.31
N ILE A 184 5.41 9.04 -9.50
CA ILE A 184 5.27 9.31 -8.08
C ILE A 184 6.36 8.53 -7.33
N ILE A 185 6.93 9.12 -6.28
CA ILE A 185 7.86 8.46 -5.37
C ILE A 185 7.07 8.06 -4.11
N TYR A 186 6.92 6.74 -3.89
CA TYR A 186 6.50 6.23 -2.59
C TYR A 186 7.72 5.92 -1.72
N THR A 187 7.61 6.21 -0.41
CA THR A 187 8.67 5.87 0.54
C THR A 187 8.19 5.77 1.97
N ASP A 188 8.89 4.97 2.77
CA ASP A 188 8.79 4.95 4.22
C ASP A 188 9.77 5.97 4.87
N MET A 189 9.60 6.15 6.18
CA MET A 189 10.42 7.09 6.95
C MET A 189 11.90 6.72 6.96
N THR A 190 12.20 5.44 7.06
CA THR A 190 13.58 4.97 7.20
C THR A 190 14.34 5.20 5.92
N PHE A 191 13.78 4.80 4.79
CA PHE A 191 14.39 5.03 3.49
C PHE A 191 14.51 6.51 3.17
N HIS A 192 13.44 7.28 3.45
CA HIS A 192 13.46 8.72 3.24
C HIS A 192 14.63 9.38 4.00
N LYS A 193 14.79 9.08 5.28
CA LYS A 193 15.87 9.61 6.11
C LYS A 193 17.26 9.20 5.61
N ASP A 194 17.40 7.93 5.23
CA ASP A 194 18.72 7.38 4.82
C ASP A 194 19.16 7.91 3.44
N VAL A 195 18.20 8.14 2.51
CA VAL A 195 18.51 8.38 1.10
C VAL A 195 17.93 9.69 0.57
N LEU A 196 16.65 10.00 0.83
CA LEU A 196 15.93 11.06 0.15
C LEU A 196 15.94 12.41 0.89
N GLU A 197 16.24 12.43 2.18
CA GLU A 197 16.25 13.66 2.97
C GLU A 197 17.28 14.67 2.42
N GLY A 198 16.82 15.89 2.20
CA GLY A 198 17.65 16.96 1.61
C GLY A 198 17.78 16.92 0.09
N GLU A 199 17.34 15.85 -0.57
CA GLU A 199 17.37 15.78 -2.04
C GLU A 199 16.14 16.46 -2.63
N TYR A 200 16.34 17.13 -3.76
CA TYR A 200 15.26 17.71 -4.54
C TYR A 200 14.76 16.72 -5.60
N PHE A 201 13.45 16.52 -5.63
CA PHE A 201 12.74 15.78 -6.67
C PHE A 201 11.53 16.59 -7.12
N PRO A 202 11.30 16.78 -8.44
CA PRO A 202 10.09 17.43 -8.96
C PRO A 202 8.85 16.53 -8.86
N ASN A 203 9.03 15.29 -8.42
CA ASN A 203 8.03 14.25 -8.35
C ASN A 203 7.01 14.48 -7.22
N ALA A 204 5.79 14.06 -7.43
CA ALA A 204 4.83 13.90 -6.35
C ALA A 204 5.32 12.83 -5.37
N PHE A 205 5.11 13.05 -4.07
CA PHE A 205 5.46 12.09 -3.04
C PHE A 205 4.23 11.41 -2.47
N TRP A 206 4.32 10.11 -2.30
CA TRP A 206 3.39 9.28 -1.54
C TRP A 206 4.12 8.78 -0.30
N LEU A 207 3.76 9.30 0.87
CA LEU A 207 4.47 9.06 2.11
C LEU A 207 3.70 8.12 3.05
N ARG A 208 4.38 7.08 3.54
CA ARG A 208 3.84 6.19 4.56
C ARG A 208 4.01 6.78 5.95
N SER A 209 2.90 7.09 6.61
CA SER A 209 2.91 7.58 8.00
C SER A 209 1.65 7.14 8.72
N THR A 210 1.74 6.09 9.50
CA THR A 210 0.60 5.40 10.11
C THR A 210 0.30 5.83 11.56
N ALA A 211 1.13 6.69 12.16
CA ALA A 211 0.99 7.14 13.54
C ALA A 211 0.91 8.67 13.72
N ALA A 212 1.28 9.44 12.68
CA ALA A 212 1.29 10.91 12.73
C ALA A 212 1.15 11.49 11.32
N GLU A 213 0.92 12.78 11.22
CA GLU A 213 0.92 13.47 9.93
C GLU A 213 2.32 13.47 9.29
N PRO A 214 2.43 13.35 7.95
CA PRO A 214 3.73 13.29 7.28
C PRO A 214 4.65 14.48 7.59
N HIS A 215 4.11 15.69 7.72
CA HIS A 215 4.92 16.87 8.03
C HIS A 215 5.68 16.79 9.37
N GLN A 216 5.21 15.96 10.31
CA GLN A 216 5.87 15.73 11.59
C GLN A 216 7.03 14.74 11.50
N ARG A 217 7.08 13.95 10.42
CA ARG A 217 7.96 12.79 10.31
C ARG A 217 8.95 12.84 9.15
N TYR A 218 8.74 13.71 8.17
CA TYR A 218 9.49 13.73 6.90
C TYR A 218 10.22 15.04 6.63
N ALA A 219 10.75 15.69 7.65
CA ALA A 219 11.63 16.86 7.53
C ALA A 219 11.15 17.90 6.48
N ASN A 220 9.87 18.29 6.55
CA ASN A 220 9.24 19.26 5.65
C ASN A 220 9.06 18.77 4.18
N ARG A 221 9.16 17.48 3.91
CA ARG A 221 8.85 16.93 2.60
C ARG A 221 7.39 17.24 2.23
N THR A 222 7.18 17.93 1.12
CA THR A 222 5.85 18.08 0.52
C THR A 222 5.36 16.71 0.07
N TRP A 223 4.08 16.42 0.29
CA TRP A 223 3.48 15.16 -0.08
C TRP A 223 2.16 15.36 -0.81
N THR A 224 1.83 14.46 -1.72
CA THR A 224 0.63 14.44 -2.53
C THR A 224 -0.32 13.33 -2.07
N PHE A 225 0.25 12.18 -1.71
CA PHE A 225 -0.49 11.04 -1.17
C PHE A 225 0.07 10.66 0.19
N TRP A 226 -0.83 10.22 1.06
CA TRP A 226 -0.49 9.77 2.40
C TRP A 226 -1.07 8.39 2.65
N GLN A 227 -0.21 7.35 2.78
CA GLN A 227 -0.61 6.04 3.28
C GLN A 227 -0.70 6.12 4.80
N TRP A 228 -1.93 6.12 5.32
CA TRP A 228 -2.21 6.45 6.72
C TRP A 228 -2.60 5.25 7.59
N THR A 229 -2.90 4.08 7.01
CA THR A 229 -3.07 2.81 7.74
C THR A 229 -2.85 1.62 6.82
N GLN A 230 -2.45 0.51 7.41
CA GLN A 230 -2.30 -0.81 6.76
C GLN A 230 -3.40 -1.80 7.16
N THR A 231 -4.31 -1.39 8.05
CA THR A 231 -5.36 -2.23 8.62
C THR A 231 -6.76 -1.73 8.27
N GLY A 232 -6.87 -1.03 7.13
CA GLY A 232 -8.15 -0.53 6.65
C GLY A 232 -9.09 -1.66 6.24
N VAL A 233 -10.38 -1.44 6.43
CA VAL A 233 -11.44 -2.33 5.92
C VAL A 233 -12.25 -1.55 4.90
N VAL A 234 -12.35 -2.10 3.69
CA VAL A 234 -13.05 -1.47 2.56
C VAL A 234 -14.03 -2.46 1.94
N ARG A 235 -15.25 -2.02 1.69
CA ARG A 235 -16.25 -2.85 0.99
C ARG A 235 -15.75 -3.16 -0.42
N GLY A 236 -15.84 -4.41 -0.81
CA GLY A 236 -15.31 -4.88 -2.10
C GLY A 236 -13.84 -5.34 -2.05
N VAL A 237 -13.16 -5.17 -0.92
CA VAL A 237 -11.80 -5.66 -0.69
C VAL A 237 -11.82 -6.72 0.39
N ARG A 238 -11.14 -7.83 0.15
CA ARG A 238 -11.03 -8.92 1.13
C ARG A 238 -9.91 -8.64 2.12
N GLY A 239 -10.22 -8.75 3.41
CA GLY A 239 -9.26 -8.58 4.49
C GLY A 239 -8.86 -7.12 4.73
N GLU A 240 -7.71 -6.95 5.34
CA GLU A 240 -7.13 -5.63 5.60
C GLU A 240 -6.46 -5.09 4.33
N VAL A 241 -6.51 -3.77 4.17
CA VAL A 241 -5.94 -3.07 3.02
C VAL A 241 -5.35 -1.74 3.44
N ASP A 242 -4.26 -1.37 2.79
CA ASP A 242 -3.64 -0.07 2.95
C ASP A 242 -4.57 1.05 2.47
N ARG A 243 -4.77 2.08 3.32
CA ARG A 243 -5.61 3.23 3.01
C ARG A 243 -4.76 4.45 2.77
N ASN A 244 -5.17 5.18 1.76
CA ASN A 244 -4.50 6.38 1.29
C ASN A 244 -5.43 7.57 1.27
N ALA A 245 -4.87 8.76 1.43
CA ALA A 245 -5.55 10.02 1.23
C ALA A 245 -4.75 10.89 0.26
N TYR A 246 -5.46 11.59 -0.64
CA TYR A 246 -4.88 12.63 -1.49
C TYR A 246 -4.95 13.96 -0.76
N TYR A 247 -3.92 14.79 -0.89
CA TYR A 247 -3.78 16.03 -0.11
C TYR A 247 -4.83 17.10 -0.44
N GLY A 248 -5.25 17.19 -1.70
CA GLY A 248 -6.09 18.30 -2.19
C GLY A 248 -7.60 18.06 -2.04
N ASP A 249 -8.36 19.02 -2.51
CA ASP A 249 -9.80 18.91 -2.64
C ASP A 249 -10.22 18.22 -3.96
N GLN A 250 -11.51 18.25 -4.27
CA GLN A 250 -12.05 17.64 -5.49
C GLN A 250 -11.54 18.31 -6.77
N ASN A 251 -11.33 19.64 -6.77
CA ASN A 251 -10.83 20.35 -7.94
C ASN A 251 -9.35 20.04 -8.17
N ASP A 252 -8.57 20.00 -7.09
CA ASP A 252 -7.15 19.57 -7.13
C ASP A 252 -7.01 18.14 -7.66
N TRP A 253 -7.92 17.25 -7.22
CA TRP A 253 -7.97 15.88 -7.69
C TRP A 253 -8.27 15.78 -9.19
N LEU A 254 -9.27 16.51 -9.69
CA LEU A 254 -9.60 16.54 -11.10
C LEU A 254 -8.43 17.09 -11.95
N ALA A 255 -7.76 18.13 -11.46
CA ALA A 255 -6.54 18.65 -12.10
C ALA A 255 -5.43 17.62 -12.12
N PHE A 256 -5.21 16.89 -11.02
CA PHE A 256 -4.24 15.81 -10.95
C PHE A 256 -4.55 14.66 -11.91
N LEU A 257 -5.81 14.25 -12.04
CA LEU A 257 -6.23 13.22 -13.00
C LEU A 257 -5.92 13.61 -14.46
N GLN A 258 -6.05 14.90 -14.78
CA GLN A 258 -5.80 15.41 -16.13
C GLN A 258 -4.31 15.56 -16.44
N THR A 259 -3.52 15.97 -15.45
CA THR A 259 -2.13 16.40 -15.68
C THR A 259 -1.10 15.41 -15.14
N GLY A 260 -1.46 14.61 -14.15
CA GLY A 260 -0.53 13.79 -13.38
C GLY A 260 0.39 14.62 -12.46
N CYS A 261 0.12 15.92 -12.30
CA CYS A 261 0.98 16.86 -11.58
C CYS A 261 0.32 17.33 -10.29
N ASP A 262 1.06 17.35 -9.20
CA ASP A 262 0.57 18.03 -7.99
C ASP A 262 0.51 19.54 -8.25
N PRO A 263 -0.68 20.17 -8.19
CA PRO A 263 -0.83 21.60 -8.48
C PRO A 263 0.01 22.49 -7.57
N ARG A 264 0.42 22.01 -6.40
CA ARG A 264 1.25 22.79 -5.45
C ARG A 264 2.75 22.69 -5.78
N SER A 265 3.16 21.66 -6.50
CA SER A 265 4.57 21.44 -6.88
C SER A 265 4.92 22.00 -8.25
N ILE A 266 3.93 22.53 -8.99
CA ILE A 266 4.13 23.10 -10.32
C ILE A 266 3.75 24.58 -10.38
N ALA A 267 4.65 25.40 -10.89
CA ALA A 267 4.35 26.81 -11.21
C ALA A 267 3.53 26.94 -12.50
N ALA A 268 3.72 26.02 -13.45
CA ALA A 268 3.01 25.94 -14.72
C ALA A 268 3.20 24.57 -15.37
N LEU A 269 2.24 24.15 -16.19
CA LEU A 269 2.48 23.06 -17.14
C LEU A 269 3.36 23.55 -18.26
N ALA A 270 4.39 22.78 -18.62
CA ALA A 270 5.13 23.04 -19.85
C ALA A 270 4.18 22.98 -21.05
N PRO A 271 4.51 23.65 -22.16
CA PRO A 271 3.77 23.49 -23.43
C PRO A 271 3.66 22.04 -23.90
N SER A 272 4.57 21.17 -23.43
CA SER A 272 4.56 19.72 -23.67
C SER A 272 3.58 18.94 -22.78
N GLY A 273 2.83 19.60 -21.87
CA GLY A 273 1.97 18.95 -20.88
C GLY A 273 2.72 18.33 -19.71
N ARG A 274 4.05 18.48 -19.62
CA ARG A 274 4.83 17.96 -18.49
C ARG A 274 4.73 18.85 -17.27
N CYS A 275 4.82 18.25 -16.09
CA CYS A 275 4.94 18.98 -14.85
C CYS A 275 6.22 19.82 -14.84
N GLN A 276 6.11 21.12 -14.64
CA GLN A 276 7.25 21.99 -14.39
C GLN A 276 7.29 22.35 -12.93
N PRO A 277 8.43 22.10 -12.24
CA PRO A 277 8.56 22.47 -10.84
C PRO A 277 8.41 23.98 -10.64
N ALA A 278 7.79 24.38 -9.53
CA ALA A 278 7.85 25.74 -9.06
C ALA A 278 9.33 26.11 -8.78
N LYS A 279 9.79 27.22 -9.32
CA LYS A 279 11.14 27.72 -9.06
C LYS A 279 11.29 28.27 -7.65
#